data_bfd4d829f5c1f6e4ec63587f62c26bfa
#
_entry.id   bfd4d829f5c1f6e4ec63587f62c26bfa
#
_cell.length_a   1.000
_cell.length_b   1.000
_cell.length_c   1.000
_cell.angle_alpha   90.00
_cell.angle_beta   90.00
_cell.angle_gamma   90.00
#
_symmetry.space_group_name_H-M   'P 1'
#
loop_
_entity.id
_entity.type
_entity.pdbx_description
1 polymer ?
#
loop_
_entity_poly.entity_id
_entity_poly.type
_entity_poly.pdbx_seq_one_letter_code
_entity_poly.pdbx_strand_id
1 'polypeptide(L)'
;MSTKTATLGVRLAEKTCEMIRQISASRGRTPSDLLAEYAEEITRKHRFCHIEFRDTPLGRMAYVEGTRSAVWLVSDLVRQNKGNIGKTAKLHEWPETKVRAAVNYAEAYRDEIELLVDRARHMTEETLRQLNAS
;
A
#
# COMPACT_ATOMS: atom_id res chain seq x y z
N MET A 1 -16.21 -7.87 -4.34
CA MET A 1 -16.56 -6.85 -3.32
C MET A 1 -17.20 -5.65 -3.96
N SER A 2 -18.22 -5.13 -3.32
CA SER A 2 -18.91 -3.95 -3.80
C SER A 2 -18.01 -2.72 -3.65
N THR A 3 -17.80 -2.00 -4.76
CA THR A 3 -17.08 -0.73 -4.77
C THR A 3 -18.05 0.45 -4.76
N LYS A 4 -19.22 0.26 -4.15
CA LYS A 4 -20.21 1.33 -4.04
C LYS A 4 -19.63 2.51 -3.27
N THR A 5 -19.78 3.70 -3.84
CA THR A 5 -19.39 4.93 -3.16
C THR A 5 -20.61 5.57 -2.50
N ALA A 6 -20.35 6.24 -1.39
CA ALA A 6 -21.35 7.02 -0.68
C ALA A 6 -20.74 8.37 -0.35
N THR A 7 -21.57 9.38 -0.17
CA THR A 7 -21.13 10.72 0.18
C THR A 7 -21.30 10.97 1.69
N LEU A 8 -20.26 11.48 2.31
CA LEU A 8 -20.27 11.86 3.72
C LEU A 8 -19.89 13.33 3.84
N GLY A 9 -20.74 14.15 4.44
CA GLY A 9 -20.45 15.55 4.69
C GLY A 9 -19.56 15.72 5.92
N VAL A 10 -18.55 16.59 5.82
CA VAL A 10 -17.63 16.86 6.92
C VAL A 10 -17.33 18.35 7.02
N ARG A 11 -17.23 18.85 8.26
CA ARG A 11 -16.79 20.21 8.54
C ARG A 11 -15.35 20.17 9.03
N LEU A 12 -14.51 21.05 8.46
CA LEU A 12 -13.11 21.15 8.81
C LEU A 12 -12.77 22.55 9.27
N ALA A 13 -11.78 22.68 10.16
CA ALA A 13 -11.23 23.97 10.51
C ALA A 13 -10.70 24.68 9.25
N GLU A 14 -10.82 25.99 9.21
CA GLU A 14 -10.40 26.78 8.06
C GLU A 14 -8.95 26.56 7.66
N LYS A 15 -8.04 26.54 8.64
CA LYS A 15 -6.61 26.26 8.41
C LYS A 15 -6.37 24.87 7.81
N THR A 16 -7.15 23.88 8.23
CA THR A 16 -7.08 22.52 7.70
C THR A 16 -7.53 22.50 6.23
N CYS A 17 -8.61 23.22 5.91
CA CYS A 17 -9.06 23.34 4.52
C CYS A 17 -8.00 23.96 3.62
N GLU A 18 -7.35 25.04 4.08
CA GLU A 18 -6.26 25.68 3.34
C GLU A 18 -5.09 24.75 3.09
N MET A 19 -4.69 24.01 4.12
CA MET A 19 -3.59 23.05 4.01
C MET A 19 -3.90 21.94 3.02
N ILE A 20 -5.12 21.42 3.06
CA ILE A 20 -5.58 20.39 2.10
C ILE A 20 -5.54 20.94 0.68
N ARG A 21 -5.98 22.17 0.46
CA ARG A 21 -5.93 22.80 -0.87
C ARG A 21 -4.51 22.94 -1.37
N GLN A 22 -3.59 23.38 -0.50
CA GLN A 22 -2.18 23.52 -0.86
C GLN A 22 -1.54 22.18 -1.21
N ILE A 23 -1.77 21.16 -0.40
CA ILE A 23 -1.22 19.82 -0.63
C ILE A 23 -1.79 19.23 -1.93
N SER A 24 -3.11 19.31 -2.13
CA SER A 24 -3.74 18.77 -3.33
C SER A 24 -3.25 19.48 -4.60
N ALA A 25 -3.11 20.80 -4.55
CA ALA A 25 -2.57 21.58 -5.67
C ALA A 25 -1.13 21.16 -6.01
N SER A 26 -0.28 20.97 -4.98
CA SER A 26 1.11 20.56 -5.19
C SER A 26 1.24 19.15 -5.80
N ARG A 27 0.23 18.31 -5.61
CA ARG A 27 0.20 16.94 -6.15
C ARG A 27 -0.61 16.81 -7.44
N GLY A 28 -1.16 17.91 -7.96
CA GLY A 28 -2.02 17.89 -9.14
C GLY A 28 -3.33 17.15 -8.92
N ARG A 29 -3.87 17.17 -7.70
CA ARG A 29 -5.08 16.46 -7.32
C ARG A 29 -6.14 17.42 -6.81
N THR A 30 -7.41 16.99 -6.80
CA THR A 30 -8.49 17.78 -6.19
C THR A 30 -8.46 17.61 -4.67
N PRO A 31 -8.95 18.60 -3.89
CA PRO A 31 -9.09 18.44 -2.44
C PRO A 31 -9.95 17.24 -2.05
N SER A 32 -11.02 16.96 -2.80
CA SER A 32 -11.89 15.81 -2.54
C SER A 32 -11.17 14.48 -2.71
N ASP A 33 -10.34 14.34 -3.73
CA ASP A 33 -9.54 13.12 -3.96
C ASP A 33 -8.52 12.93 -2.84
N LEU A 34 -7.87 14.00 -2.41
CA LEU A 34 -6.91 13.92 -1.31
C LEU A 34 -7.59 13.51 0.01
N LEU A 35 -8.76 14.09 0.30
CA LEU A 35 -9.54 13.74 1.51
C LEU A 35 -9.99 12.28 1.46
N ALA A 36 -10.45 11.81 0.30
CA ALA A 36 -10.85 10.42 0.12
C ALA A 36 -9.69 9.47 0.38
N GLU A 37 -8.50 9.79 -0.13
CA GLU A 37 -7.29 9.01 0.12
C GLU A 37 -6.94 8.97 1.62
N TYR A 38 -6.94 10.12 2.29
CA TYR A 38 -6.65 10.19 3.73
C TYR A 38 -7.66 9.37 4.55
N ALA A 39 -8.95 9.50 4.23
CA ALA A 39 -9.99 8.74 4.91
C ALA A 39 -9.80 7.23 4.73
N GLU A 40 -9.50 6.80 3.51
CA GLU A 40 -9.25 5.40 3.19
C GLU A 40 -8.04 4.86 3.96
N GLU A 41 -6.92 5.57 3.94
CA GLU A 41 -5.69 5.15 4.62
C GLU A 41 -5.87 5.07 6.13
N ILE A 42 -6.48 6.08 6.73
CA ILE A 42 -6.70 6.11 8.18
C ILE A 42 -7.63 4.98 8.62
N THR A 43 -8.71 4.73 7.89
CA THR A 43 -9.63 3.65 8.23
C THR A 43 -8.99 2.27 8.06
N ARG A 44 -8.17 2.08 7.03
CA ARG A 44 -7.40 0.85 6.86
C ARG A 44 -6.40 0.63 8.00
N LYS A 45 -5.73 1.70 8.46
CA LYS A 45 -4.81 1.63 9.60
C LYS A 45 -5.51 1.25 10.90
N HIS A 46 -6.76 1.68 11.09
CA HIS A 46 -7.56 1.27 12.23
C HIS A 46 -7.96 -0.21 12.17
N ARG A 47 -8.20 -0.72 10.97
CA ARG A 47 -8.61 -2.11 10.76
C ARG A 47 -7.43 -3.08 10.78
N PHE A 48 -6.28 -2.66 10.26
CA PHE A 48 -5.09 -3.51 10.09
C PHE A 48 -3.91 -2.91 10.85
N CYS A 49 -3.48 -3.59 11.92
CA CYS A 49 -2.29 -3.16 12.67
C CYS A 49 -1.01 -3.34 11.83
N HIS A 50 0.03 -2.64 12.21
CA HIS A 50 1.36 -2.70 11.57
C HIS A 50 1.39 -2.31 10.09
N ILE A 51 0.40 -1.59 9.63
CA ILE A 51 0.33 -1.11 8.23
C ILE A 51 0.48 0.41 8.22
N GLU A 52 1.31 0.90 7.32
CA GLU A 52 1.47 2.32 7.01
C GLU A 52 1.45 2.52 5.50
N PHE A 53 1.32 3.76 5.05
CA PHE A 53 1.25 4.08 3.62
C PHE A 53 2.39 5.01 3.26
N ARG A 54 3.00 4.78 2.10
CA ARG A 54 4.12 5.58 1.59
C ARG A 54 3.97 5.86 0.11
N ASP A 55 4.48 7.02 -0.29
CA ASP A 55 4.65 7.35 -1.70
C ASP A 55 5.86 6.61 -2.25
N THR A 56 5.72 6.01 -3.42
CA THR A 56 6.79 5.30 -4.11
C THR A 56 6.79 5.70 -5.58
N PRO A 57 7.85 5.38 -6.34
CA PRO A 57 7.84 5.60 -7.79
C PRO A 57 6.71 4.87 -8.52
N LEU A 58 6.16 3.80 -7.91
CA LEU A 58 5.02 3.05 -8.45
C LEU A 58 3.66 3.56 -7.95
N GLY A 59 3.66 4.65 -7.18
CA GLY A 59 2.47 5.23 -6.56
C GLY A 59 2.40 5.00 -5.07
N ARG A 60 1.30 5.42 -4.49
CA ARG A 60 1.05 5.26 -3.06
C ARG A 60 0.70 3.81 -2.74
N MET A 61 1.34 3.23 -1.73
CA MET A 61 1.07 1.83 -1.38
C MET A 61 1.28 1.54 0.10
N ALA A 62 0.71 0.41 0.54
CA ALA A 62 0.85 -0.08 1.89
C ALA A 62 2.24 -0.68 2.14
N TYR A 63 2.79 -0.35 3.29
CA TYR A 63 4.05 -0.88 3.80
C TYR A 63 3.84 -1.53 5.15
N VAL A 64 4.74 -2.43 5.51
CA VAL A 64 4.78 -2.97 6.87
C VAL A 64 5.50 -1.95 7.76
N GLU A 65 4.82 -1.49 8.79
CA GLU A 65 5.29 -0.44 9.70
C GLU A 65 6.68 -0.77 10.28
N GLY A 66 7.55 0.22 10.26
CA GLY A 66 8.91 0.09 10.78
C GLY A 66 9.86 -0.70 9.90
N THR A 67 9.45 -1.07 8.68
CA THR A 67 10.30 -1.78 7.73
C THR A 67 10.42 -0.99 6.43
N ARG A 68 11.29 -1.44 5.56
CA ARG A 68 11.41 -0.93 4.19
C ARG A 68 10.66 -1.80 3.18
N SER A 69 9.77 -2.64 3.68
CA SER A 69 9.13 -3.67 2.86
C SER A 69 7.67 -3.35 2.63
N ALA A 70 7.28 -3.25 1.36
CA ALA A 70 5.89 -3.10 0.96
C ALA A 70 5.11 -4.37 1.28
N VAL A 71 3.82 -4.22 1.57
CA VAL A 71 2.94 -5.37 1.85
C VAL A 71 2.93 -6.36 0.69
N TRP A 72 2.90 -5.88 -0.57
CA TRP A 72 2.89 -6.78 -1.73
C TRP A 72 4.13 -7.67 -1.77
N LEU A 73 5.30 -7.13 -1.40
CA LEU A 73 6.55 -7.90 -1.35
C LEU A 73 6.49 -8.98 -0.27
N VAL A 74 6.11 -8.60 0.94
CA VAL A 74 6.03 -9.54 2.06
C VAL A 74 5.04 -10.67 1.77
N SER A 75 3.85 -10.33 1.26
CA SER A 75 2.84 -11.33 0.93
C SER A 75 3.29 -12.27 -0.20
N ASP A 76 4.01 -11.73 -1.19
CA ASP A 76 4.54 -12.54 -2.29
C ASP A 76 5.62 -13.51 -1.80
N LEU A 77 6.49 -13.07 -0.89
CA LEU A 77 7.50 -13.94 -0.28
C LEU A 77 6.87 -15.06 0.56
N VAL A 78 5.78 -14.76 1.27
CA VAL A 78 5.02 -15.79 2.00
C VAL A 78 4.46 -16.81 1.01
N ARG A 79 3.90 -16.36 -0.10
CA ARG A 79 3.39 -17.23 -1.17
C ARG A 79 4.49 -18.12 -1.73
N GLN A 80 5.69 -17.59 -1.97
CA GLN A 80 6.86 -18.35 -2.43
C GLN A 80 7.30 -19.39 -1.41
N ASN A 81 7.05 -19.18 -0.13
CA ASN A 81 7.30 -20.14 0.94
C ASN A 81 6.06 -21.00 1.25
N LYS A 82 5.19 -21.18 0.26
CA LYS A 82 3.99 -22.05 0.33
C LYS A 82 3.01 -21.62 1.44
N GLY A 83 2.93 -20.32 1.72
CA GLY A 83 2.05 -19.76 2.74
C GLY A 83 2.59 -19.89 4.17
N ASN A 84 3.84 -20.26 4.34
CA ASN A 84 4.44 -20.43 5.67
C ASN A 84 4.93 -19.09 6.22
N ILE A 85 4.12 -18.49 7.07
CA ILE A 85 4.41 -17.18 7.69
C ILE A 85 5.64 -17.26 8.60
N GLY A 86 5.72 -18.26 9.44
CA GLY A 86 6.84 -18.44 10.38
C GLY A 86 8.19 -18.59 9.68
N LYS A 87 8.23 -19.38 8.61
CA LYS A 87 9.43 -19.56 7.80
C LYS A 87 9.86 -18.27 7.12
N THR A 88 8.90 -17.53 6.54
CA THR A 88 9.17 -16.26 5.88
C THR A 88 9.72 -15.24 6.88
N ALA A 89 9.10 -15.12 8.04
CA ALA A 89 9.55 -14.21 9.10
C ALA A 89 10.99 -14.52 9.51
N LYS A 90 11.29 -15.78 9.71
CA LYS A 90 12.63 -16.23 10.13
C LYS A 90 13.69 -15.95 9.05
N LEU A 91 13.38 -16.24 7.79
CA LEU A 91 14.30 -16.03 6.66
C LEU A 91 14.66 -14.55 6.47
N HIS A 92 13.73 -13.65 6.72
CA HIS A 92 13.92 -12.21 6.49
C HIS A 92 14.13 -11.41 7.78
N GLU A 93 14.23 -12.09 8.90
CA GLU A 93 14.41 -11.47 10.23
C GLU A 93 13.32 -10.45 10.55
N TRP A 94 12.08 -10.77 10.17
CA TRP A 94 10.91 -9.96 10.49
C TRP A 94 10.13 -10.56 11.66
N PRO A 95 9.53 -9.72 12.52
CA PRO A 95 8.58 -10.23 13.51
C PRO A 95 7.41 -10.96 12.83
N GLU A 96 7.07 -12.12 13.32
CA GLU A 96 5.98 -12.94 12.75
C GLU A 96 4.64 -12.17 12.74
N THR A 97 4.38 -11.37 13.78
CA THR A 97 3.17 -10.54 13.86
C THR A 97 3.06 -9.56 12.71
N LYS A 98 4.18 -9.00 12.26
CA LYS A 98 4.20 -8.07 11.12
C LYS A 98 3.98 -8.79 9.79
N VAL A 99 4.57 -9.97 9.63
CA VAL A 99 4.35 -10.79 8.43
C VAL A 99 2.89 -11.22 8.35
N ARG A 100 2.29 -11.61 9.45
CA ARG A 100 0.88 -11.97 9.54
C ARG A 100 -0.02 -10.78 9.20
N ALA A 101 0.32 -9.59 9.69
CA ALA A 101 -0.41 -8.36 9.35
C ALA A 101 -0.38 -8.09 7.84
N ALA A 102 0.76 -8.27 7.20
CA ALA A 102 0.88 -8.11 5.74
C ALA A 102 0.00 -9.11 4.99
N VAL A 103 0.00 -10.36 5.41
CA VAL A 103 -0.84 -11.41 4.79
C VAL A 103 -2.32 -11.08 4.96
N ASN A 104 -2.74 -10.67 6.15
CA ASN A 104 -4.14 -10.31 6.42
C ASN A 104 -4.59 -9.14 5.55
N TYR A 105 -3.75 -8.10 5.42
CA TYR A 105 -4.03 -6.96 4.55
C TYR A 105 -4.13 -7.40 3.08
N ALA A 106 -3.17 -8.21 2.63
CA ALA A 106 -3.14 -8.68 1.25
C ALA A 106 -4.38 -9.51 0.89
N GLU A 107 -4.90 -10.30 1.81
CA GLU A 107 -6.15 -11.05 1.60
C GLU A 107 -7.36 -10.13 1.49
N ALA A 108 -7.43 -9.11 2.32
CA ALA A 108 -8.53 -8.14 2.31
C ALA A 108 -8.53 -7.28 1.04
N TYR A 109 -7.37 -6.98 0.49
CA TYR A 109 -7.20 -6.14 -0.70
C TYR A 109 -6.47 -6.89 -1.82
N ARG A 110 -6.89 -8.12 -2.06
CA ARG A 110 -6.24 -9.06 -2.99
C ARG A 110 -5.98 -8.47 -4.38
N ASP A 111 -6.99 -7.87 -4.98
CA ASP A 111 -6.86 -7.33 -6.34
C ASP A 111 -5.83 -6.21 -6.41
N GLU A 112 -5.83 -5.33 -5.41
CA GLU A 112 -4.86 -4.24 -5.30
C GLU A 112 -3.43 -4.79 -5.18
N ILE A 113 -3.24 -5.79 -4.33
CA ILE A 113 -1.92 -6.38 -4.09
C ILE A 113 -1.44 -7.18 -5.31
N GLU A 114 -2.30 -7.95 -5.95
CA GLU A 114 -1.95 -8.69 -7.17
C GLU A 114 -1.53 -7.75 -8.30
N LEU A 115 -2.21 -6.61 -8.43
CA LEU A 115 -1.84 -5.60 -9.42
C LEU A 115 -0.43 -5.05 -9.16
N LEU A 116 -0.09 -4.80 -7.89
CA LEU A 116 1.25 -4.31 -7.52
C LEU A 116 2.33 -5.37 -7.78
N VAL A 117 2.06 -6.62 -7.48
CA VAL A 117 2.98 -7.74 -7.78
C VAL A 117 3.22 -7.84 -9.28
N ASP A 118 2.18 -7.77 -10.08
CA ASP A 118 2.29 -7.84 -11.54
C ASP A 118 3.09 -6.67 -12.11
N ARG A 119 2.84 -5.47 -11.62
CA ARG A 119 3.60 -4.27 -12.03
C ARG A 119 5.09 -4.40 -11.70
N ALA A 120 5.40 -4.90 -10.52
CA ALA A 120 6.79 -5.10 -10.09
C ALA A 120 7.50 -6.13 -10.97
N ARG A 121 6.83 -7.23 -11.32
CA ARG A 121 7.37 -8.25 -12.23
C ARG A 121 7.62 -7.69 -13.62
N HIS A 122 6.69 -6.93 -14.18
CA HIS A 122 6.84 -6.31 -15.49
C HIS A 122 8.00 -5.32 -15.53
N MET A 123 8.18 -4.51 -14.49
CA MET A 123 9.31 -3.59 -14.39
C MET A 123 10.64 -4.33 -14.39
N THR A 124 10.74 -5.44 -13.67
CA THR A 124 11.95 -6.25 -13.62
C THR A 124 12.28 -6.84 -14.98
N GLU A 125 11.28 -7.39 -15.67
CA GLU A 125 11.44 -7.94 -17.02
C GLU A 125 11.87 -6.87 -18.02
N GLU A 126 11.26 -5.71 -17.97
CA GLU A 126 11.58 -4.57 -18.82
C GLU A 126 13.03 -4.11 -18.61
N THR A 127 13.43 -4.00 -17.35
CA THR A 127 14.81 -3.64 -16.98
C THR A 127 15.81 -4.65 -17.54
N LEU A 128 15.53 -5.95 -17.41
CA LEU A 128 16.39 -6.99 -17.95
C LEU A 128 16.47 -6.95 -19.47
N ARG A 129 15.37 -6.70 -20.16
CA ARG A 129 15.36 -6.55 -21.61
C ARG A 129 16.23 -5.37 -22.05
N GLN A 130 16.10 -4.23 -21.38
CA GLN A 130 16.90 -3.04 -21.69
C GLN A 130 18.38 -3.30 -21.47
N LEU A 131 18.76 -3.98 -20.40
CA LEU A 131 20.14 -4.34 -20.14
C LEU A 131 20.70 -5.30 -21.20
N ASN A 132 19.90 -6.24 -21.68
CA ASN A 132 20.30 -7.20 -22.70
C ASN A 132 20.33 -6.60 -24.12
N ALA A 133 19.65 -5.51 -24.34
CA ALA A 133 19.59 -4.83 -25.64
C ALA A 133 20.72 -3.81 -25.84
N SER A 134 21.45 -3.46 -24.80
CA SER A 134 22.52 -2.45 -24.85
C SER A 134 23.91 -3.06 -25.14
#